data_bcdc370ed5b9df74750b2a4c38e1d0c1
#
_entry.id   bcdc370ed5b9df74750b2a4c38e1d0c1
#
_cell.length_a   1.000
_cell.length_b   1.000
_cell.length_c   1.000
_cell.angle_alpha   90.00
_cell.angle_beta   90.00
_cell.angle_gamma   90.00
#
_symmetry.space_group_name_H-M   'P 1'
#
loop_
_entity.id
_entity.type
_entity.pdbx_description
1 polymer ?
#
loop_
_entity_poly.entity_id
_entity_poly.type
_entity_poly.pdbx_seq_one_letter_code
_entity_poly.pdbx_strand_id
1 'polypeptide(L)'
;MRKEELRTYIENHESEMIEDLKSLIRIPSEKQAAEPGKPFGAPAAEALAQGIEILEKYGFAVTNYDNYAIAADFNQEEKGLDILAHLDVVPAGEGWQETDPFTPLIKEGKMFGRGTADDKGPAIAAIYAMRAVKELGYPLKKNVRLVLGSDEECGSSDLEYYYKKEVEAPCTFSPDAEFPVINIEKGGMRGHFEKTSDAGTTGVRLVSLQAGTKLNVVPGKAYAELAGMAKEDLKTCADETEQKTGVSFVLENTENG
;
A
#
# COMPACT_ATOMS: atom_id res chain seq x y z
N MET A 1 24.31 25.94 -2.22
CA MET A 1 25.32 25.24 -1.38
C MET A 1 24.68 24.06 -0.66
N ARG A 2 23.90 24.23 0.41
CA ARG A 2 23.29 23.07 1.13
C ARG A 2 22.44 22.13 0.24
N LYS A 3 21.62 22.68 -0.65
CA LYS A 3 20.78 21.88 -1.54
C LYS A 3 21.59 21.03 -2.53
N GLU A 4 22.72 21.56 -2.99
CA GLU A 4 23.64 20.85 -3.89
C GLU A 4 24.40 19.73 -3.16
N GLU A 5 24.84 19.98 -1.94
CA GLU A 5 25.51 18.96 -1.12
C GLU A 5 24.57 17.78 -0.81
N LEU A 6 23.30 18.08 -0.46
CA LEU A 6 22.28 17.03 -0.25
C LEU A 6 22.00 16.23 -1.53
N ARG A 7 21.89 16.92 -2.68
CA ARG A 7 21.70 16.25 -3.96
C ARG A 7 22.85 15.31 -4.28
N THR A 8 24.08 15.82 -4.23
CA THR A 8 25.30 15.03 -4.46
C THR A 8 25.39 13.85 -3.49
N TYR A 9 25.01 14.05 -2.23
CA TYR A 9 24.95 12.97 -1.26
C TYR A 9 24.01 11.85 -1.70
N ILE A 10 22.76 12.19 -2.08
CA ILE A 10 21.76 11.21 -2.55
C ILE A 10 22.25 10.51 -3.81
N GLU A 11 22.76 11.24 -4.80
CA GLU A 11 23.28 10.68 -6.05
C GLU A 11 24.42 9.67 -5.78
N ASN A 12 25.32 9.96 -4.84
CA ASN A 12 26.42 9.07 -4.45
C ASN A 12 25.95 7.81 -3.72
N HIS A 13 24.75 7.82 -3.13
CA HIS A 13 24.19 6.70 -2.38
C HIS A 13 23.00 6.02 -3.11
N GLU A 14 22.74 6.37 -4.36
CA GLU A 14 21.62 5.86 -5.15
C GLU A 14 21.60 4.32 -5.21
N SER A 15 22.75 3.69 -5.48
CA SER A 15 22.82 2.23 -5.57
C SER A 15 22.48 1.55 -4.24
N GLU A 16 22.91 2.11 -3.13
CA GLU A 16 22.63 1.59 -1.78
C GLU A 16 21.14 1.78 -1.44
N MET A 17 20.58 2.96 -1.75
CA MET A 17 19.17 3.27 -1.58
C MET A 17 18.28 2.30 -2.37
N ILE A 18 18.65 1.98 -3.59
CA ILE A 18 17.97 1.01 -4.45
C ILE A 18 17.98 -0.40 -3.83
N GLU A 19 19.10 -0.86 -3.30
CA GLU A 19 19.19 -2.19 -2.69
C GLU A 19 18.39 -2.28 -1.38
N ASP A 20 18.39 -1.24 -0.56
CA ASP A 20 17.54 -1.18 0.63
C ASP A 20 16.05 -1.20 0.25
N LEU A 21 15.65 -0.46 -0.78
CA LEU A 21 14.27 -0.51 -1.29
C LEU A 21 13.90 -1.92 -1.82
N LYS A 22 14.78 -2.53 -2.57
CA LYS A 22 14.56 -3.90 -3.06
C LYS A 22 14.38 -4.91 -1.92
N SER A 23 15.09 -4.74 -0.81
CA SER A 23 14.95 -5.62 0.35
C SER A 23 13.53 -5.56 0.93
N LEU A 24 12.95 -4.36 1.03
CA LEU A 24 11.57 -4.17 1.46
C LEU A 24 10.54 -4.70 0.44
N ILE A 25 10.75 -4.44 -0.86
CA ILE A 25 9.83 -4.90 -1.91
C ILE A 25 9.70 -6.42 -1.94
N ARG A 26 10.76 -7.17 -1.66
CA ARG A 26 10.73 -8.64 -1.62
C ARG A 26 9.83 -9.21 -0.54
N ILE A 27 9.43 -8.42 0.44
CA ILE A 27 8.53 -8.83 1.52
C ILE A 27 7.09 -8.55 1.10
N PRO A 28 6.23 -9.57 0.93
CA PRO A 28 4.83 -9.41 0.55
C PRO A 28 3.99 -8.97 1.76
N SER A 29 4.22 -7.77 2.26
CA SER A 29 3.68 -7.22 3.50
C SER A 29 2.19 -6.87 3.42
N GLU A 30 1.41 -7.72 2.78
CA GLU A 30 -0.05 -7.65 2.80
C GLU A 30 -0.57 -8.03 4.18
N LYS A 31 -1.61 -7.32 4.64
CA LYS A 31 -2.27 -7.65 5.92
C LYS A 31 -2.81 -9.08 5.92
N GLN A 32 -2.50 -9.81 6.96
CA GLN A 32 -2.98 -11.17 7.20
C GLN A 32 -3.66 -11.28 8.58
N ALA A 33 -4.19 -12.45 8.88
CA ALA A 33 -4.76 -12.73 10.18
C ALA A 33 -3.73 -12.48 11.30
N ALA A 34 -4.20 -11.89 12.39
CA ALA A 34 -3.35 -11.60 13.55
C ALA A 34 -2.80 -12.89 14.16
N GLU A 35 -1.52 -12.84 14.53
CA GLU A 35 -0.82 -13.87 15.29
C GLU A 35 -0.28 -13.26 16.60
N PRO A 36 0.09 -14.08 17.60
CA PRO A 36 0.70 -13.57 18.82
C PRO A 36 1.94 -12.71 18.52
N GLY A 37 1.89 -11.43 18.93
CA GLY A 37 2.94 -10.45 18.67
C GLY A 37 3.03 -9.93 17.22
N LYS A 38 2.09 -10.27 16.35
CA LYS A 38 2.02 -9.83 14.95
C LYS A 38 0.59 -9.42 14.60
N PRO A 39 0.18 -8.20 14.97
CA PRO A 39 -1.21 -7.75 14.87
C PRO A 39 -1.77 -7.78 13.45
N PHE A 40 -0.93 -7.64 12.44
CA PHE A 40 -1.31 -7.64 11.02
C PHE A 40 -0.71 -8.80 10.22
N GLY A 41 -0.29 -9.86 10.95
CA GLY A 41 0.29 -11.05 10.36
C GLY A 41 1.82 -11.03 10.24
N ALA A 42 2.38 -12.17 9.86
CA ALA A 42 3.83 -12.35 9.80
C ALA A 42 4.52 -11.45 8.75
N PRO A 43 4.00 -11.26 7.52
CA PRO A 43 4.70 -10.44 6.52
C PRO A 43 4.76 -8.95 6.88
N ALA A 44 3.73 -8.40 7.53
CA ALA A 44 3.76 -7.01 8.00
C ALA A 44 4.83 -6.83 9.10
N ALA A 45 4.91 -7.77 10.06
CA ALA A 45 5.95 -7.75 11.09
C ALA A 45 7.37 -7.93 10.50
N GLU A 46 7.53 -8.74 9.44
CA GLU A 46 8.80 -8.91 8.72
C GLU A 46 9.24 -7.61 8.04
N ALA A 47 8.30 -6.87 7.42
CA ALA A 47 8.60 -5.58 6.81
C ALA A 47 9.07 -4.55 7.86
N LEU A 48 8.44 -4.51 9.03
CA LEU A 48 8.91 -3.67 10.14
C LEU A 48 10.30 -4.08 10.62
N ALA A 49 10.57 -5.38 10.74
CA ALA A 49 11.90 -5.88 11.13
C ALA A 49 12.98 -5.46 10.11
N GLN A 50 12.69 -5.57 8.81
CA GLN A 50 13.59 -5.09 7.75
C GLN A 50 13.78 -3.56 7.82
N GLY A 51 12.74 -2.81 8.13
CA GLY A 51 12.82 -1.35 8.37
C GLY A 51 13.74 -1.01 9.54
N ILE A 52 13.68 -1.78 10.64
CA ILE A 52 14.59 -1.63 11.78
C ILE A 52 16.04 -1.87 11.34
N GLU A 53 16.31 -2.98 10.64
CA GLU A 53 17.67 -3.30 10.16
C GLU A 53 18.26 -2.17 9.30
N ILE A 54 17.46 -1.59 8.39
CA ILE A 54 17.91 -0.48 7.55
C ILE A 54 18.21 0.77 8.39
N LEU A 55 17.33 1.14 9.32
CA LEU A 55 17.49 2.32 10.15
C LEU A 55 18.68 2.19 11.11
N GLU A 56 18.85 1.03 11.75
CA GLU A 56 19.99 0.75 12.65
C GLU A 56 21.32 0.71 11.90
N LYS A 57 21.36 0.18 10.66
CA LYS A 57 22.52 0.23 9.76
C LYS A 57 23.04 1.66 9.59
N TYR A 58 22.16 2.66 9.58
CA TYR A 58 22.50 4.09 9.47
C TYR A 58 22.57 4.80 10.83
N GLY A 59 22.60 4.03 11.91
CA GLY A 59 22.84 4.52 13.25
C GLY A 59 21.69 5.33 13.85
N PHE A 60 20.44 5.07 13.42
CA PHE A 60 19.26 5.59 14.10
C PHE A 60 18.86 4.69 15.26
N ALA A 61 18.42 5.29 16.36
CA ALA A 61 17.80 4.55 17.45
C ALA A 61 16.34 4.25 17.07
N VAL A 62 15.97 2.98 17.06
CA VAL A 62 14.63 2.55 16.65
C VAL A 62 13.89 1.95 17.82
N THR A 63 12.62 2.32 17.98
CA THR A 63 11.69 1.72 18.93
C THR A 63 10.61 0.96 18.17
N ASN A 64 10.40 -0.31 18.54
CA ASN A 64 9.31 -1.12 18.00
C ASN A 64 8.11 -1.07 18.96
N TYR A 65 6.96 -0.67 18.45
CA TYR A 65 5.70 -0.57 19.17
C TYR A 65 4.84 -1.81 18.93
N ASP A 66 5.29 -2.95 19.46
CA ASP A 66 4.59 -4.24 19.44
C ASP A 66 4.20 -4.71 18.02
N ASN A 67 5.04 -4.41 17.02
CA ASN A 67 4.80 -4.68 15.60
C ASN A 67 3.51 -4.04 15.02
N TYR A 68 3.00 -2.98 15.65
CA TYR A 68 2.06 -2.05 15.02
C TYR A 68 2.81 -1.04 14.17
N ALA A 69 3.84 -0.42 14.71
CA ALA A 69 4.69 0.54 14.03
C ALA A 69 6.10 0.52 14.62
N ILE A 70 7.05 1.09 13.88
CA ILE A 70 8.37 1.43 14.39
C ILE A 70 8.61 2.93 14.30
N ALA A 71 9.39 3.48 15.21
CA ALA A 71 9.78 4.88 15.14
C ALA A 71 11.29 5.05 15.31
N ALA A 72 11.87 5.91 14.47
CA ALA A 72 13.28 6.27 14.51
C ALA A 72 13.45 7.77 14.80
N ASP A 73 14.13 8.08 15.89
CA ASP A 73 14.45 9.45 16.29
C ASP A 73 15.77 9.90 15.70
N PHE A 74 15.81 11.12 15.17
CA PHE A 74 17.05 11.72 14.68
C PHE A 74 17.98 12.13 15.83
N ASN A 75 17.42 12.68 16.89
CA ASN A 75 18.14 13.11 18.11
C ASN A 75 17.23 12.99 19.35
N GLN A 76 17.72 13.47 20.51
CA GLN A 76 16.99 13.45 21.79
C GLN A 76 16.36 14.80 22.15
N GLU A 77 16.29 15.74 21.20
CA GLU A 77 15.68 17.05 21.43
C GLU A 77 14.15 16.95 21.44
N GLU A 78 13.48 18.04 21.80
CA GLU A 78 12.02 18.16 21.72
C GLU A 78 11.50 17.83 20.33
N LYS A 79 10.43 17.07 20.25
CA LYS A 79 9.79 16.67 18.98
C LYS A 79 9.38 17.90 18.17
N GLY A 80 9.78 17.95 16.92
CA GLY A 80 9.48 19.05 16.00
C GLY A 80 8.75 18.63 14.74
N LEU A 81 9.00 17.41 14.27
CA LEU A 81 8.45 16.89 13.03
C LEU A 81 8.30 15.38 13.11
N ASP A 82 7.11 14.87 12.77
CA ASP A 82 6.89 13.47 12.43
C ASP A 82 6.80 13.30 10.91
N ILE A 83 7.50 12.31 10.38
CA ILE A 83 7.36 11.83 9.01
C ILE A 83 6.65 10.48 9.11
N LEU A 84 5.46 10.38 8.51
CA LEU A 84 4.65 9.17 8.55
C LEU A 84 4.73 8.46 7.19
N ALA A 85 5.17 7.22 7.21
CA ALA A 85 5.17 6.34 6.05
C ALA A 85 4.70 4.94 6.47
N HIS A 86 4.40 4.06 5.51
CA HIS A 86 3.99 2.70 5.82
C HIS A 86 4.75 1.64 5.02
N LEU A 87 4.80 0.43 5.56
CA LEU A 87 5.50 -0.70 4.94
C LEU A 87 4.55 -1.83 4.54
N ASP A 88 3.27 -1.77 4.91
CA ASP A 88 2.25 -2.66 4.37
C ASP A 88 1.89 -2.28 2.93
N VAL A 89 1.25 -3.18 2.24
CA VAL A 89 0.85 -3.01 0.85
C VAL A 89 -0.52 -3.64 0.61
N VAL A 90 -1.26 -3.10 -0.35
CA VAL A 90 -2.46 -3.76 -0.88
C VAL A 90 -2.10 -5.08 -1.56
N PRO A 91 -3.05 -6.03 -1.69
CA PRO A 91 -2.84 -7.23 -2.48
C PRO A 91 -2.29 -6.92 -3.86
N ALA A 92 -1.34 -7.73 -4.29
CA ALA A 92 -0.65 -7.52 -5.55
C ALA A 92 -1.60 -7.45 -6.76
N GLY A 93 -2.70 -8.19 -6.71
CA GLY A 93 -3.64 -8.28 -7.83
C GLY A 93 -3.07 -9.08 -9.00
N GLU A 94 -3.75 -8.97 -10.14
CA GLU A 94 -3.38 -9.66 -11.38
C GLU A 94 -2.85 -8.65 -12.44
N GLY A 95 -2.31 -9.17 -13.54
CA GLY A 95 -1.92 -8.35 -14.70
C GLY A 95 -0.50 -7.80 -14.67
N TRP A 96 0.35 -8.29 -13.81
CA TRP A 96 1.77 -7.96 -13.80
C TRP A 96 2.45 -8.48 -15.06
N GLN A 97 3.06 -7.57 -15.85
CA GLN A 97 3.66 -7.91 -17.15
C GLN A 97 5.18 -7.80 -17.14
N GLU A 98 5.74 -6.86 -16.39
CA GLU A 98 7.18 -6.61 -16.41
C GLU A 98 7.94 -7.53 -15.43
N THR A 99 7.35 -7.84 -14.28
CA THR A 99 7.94 -8.69 -13.24
C THR A 99 6.84 -9.23 -12.32
N ASP A 100 7.15 -10.22 -11.50
CA ASP A 100 6.30 -10.59 -10.37
C ASP A 100 6.27 -9.47 -9.32
N PRO A 101 5.14 -9.26 -8.64
CA PRO A 101 4.93 -8.09 -7.77
C PRO A 101 6.00 -7.89 -6.69
N PHE A 102 6.56 -8.96 -6.15
CA PHE A 102 7.56 -8.93 -5.09
C PHE A 102 8.98 -9.30 -5.58
N THR A 103 9.19 -9.24 -6.89
CA THR A 103 10.49 -9.40 -7.54
C THR A 103 10.90 -8.07 -8.16
N PRO A 104 11.59 -7.18 -7.41
CA PRO A 104 11.90 -5.82 -7.88
C PRO A 104 12.79 -5.86 -9.13
N LEU A 105 12.35 -5.21 -10.20
CA LEU A 105 13.04 -5.10 -11.48
C LEU A 105 13.33 -3.63 -11.81
N ILE A 106 14.56 -3.34 -12.21
CA ILE A 106 14.92 -2.05 -12.80
C ILE A 106 15.02 -2.21 -14.31
N LYS A 107 14.23 -1.43 -15.04
CA LYS A 107 14.19 -1.41 -16.50
C LYS A 107 13.96 0.03 -16.97
N GLU A 108 14.81 0.49 -17.89
CA GLU A 108 14.68 1.84 -18.49
C GLU A 108 14.59 2.98 -17.47
N GLY A 109 15.39 2.91 -16.39
CA GLY A 109 15.41 3.93 -15.33
C GLY A 109 14.20 3.94 -14.42
N LYS A 110 13.34 2.91 -14.47
CA LYS A 110 12.17 2.73 -13.61
C LYS A 110 12.30 1.45 -12.78
N MET A 111 11.84 1.49 -11.54
CA MET A 111 11.72 0.29 -10.72
C MET A 111 10.28 -0.20 -10.71
N PHE A 112 10.11 -1.47 -11.03
CA PHE A 112 8.82 -2.19 -11.03
C PHE A 112 8.77 -3.12 -9.82
N GLY A 113 7.63 -3.11 -9.11
CA GLY A 113 7.35 -3.94 -7.95
C GLY A 113 6.23 -3.35 -7.09
N ARG A 114 5.52 -4.16 -6.31
CA ARG A 114 4.51 -3.70 -5.37
C ARG A 114 5.19 -2.94 -4.22
N GLY A 115 4.72 -1.72 -3.92
CA GLY A 115 5.29 -0.85 -2.88
C GLY A 115 6.40 0.08 -3.37
N THR A 116 6.77 0.07 -4.68
CA THR A 116 7.80 0.99 -5.20
C THR A 116 7.40 2.46 -5.11
N ALA A 117 6.11 2.76 -5.28
CA ALA A 117 5.57 4.12 -5.21
C ALA A 117 4.74 4.35 -3.94
N ASP A 118 4.10 3.31 -3.43
CA ASP A 118 3.14 3.34 -2.34
C ASP A 118 3.45 2.15 -1.40
N ASP A 119 4.08 2.34 -0.22
CA ASP A 119 4.78 3.58 0.21
C ASP A 119 6.25 3.26 0.59
N LYS A 120 6.74 2.00 0.30
CA LYS A 120 8.12 1.58 0.62
C LYS A 120 9.19 2.45 -0.04
N GLY A 121 8.93 2.95 -1.26
CA GLY A 121 9.82 3.88 -1.96
C GLY A 121 9.96 5.22 -1.24
N PRO A 122 8.85 5.94 -1.00
CA PRO A 122 8.87 7.17 -0.20
C PRO A 122 9.40 6.97 1.22
N ALA A 123 9.12 5.84 1.88
CA ALA A 123 9.71 5.50 3.18
C ALA A 123 11.25 5.44 3.12
N ILE A 124 11.82 4.76 2.13
CA ILE A 124 13.27 4.73 1.90
C ILE A 124 13.79 6.13 1.56
N ALA A 125 13.09 6.92 0.77
CA ALA A 125 13.49 8.30 0.49
C ALA A 125 13.57 9.14 1.77
N ALA A 126 12.62 8.98 2.70
CA ALA A 126 12.62 9.64 3.99
C ALA A 126 13.81 9.19 4.87
N ILE A 127 14.12 7.89 4.90
CA ILE A 127 15.30 7.35 5.60
C ILE A 127 16.58 8.00 5.07
N TYR A 128 16.75 8.04 3.75
CA TYR A 128 17.95 8.62 3.13
C TYR A 128 18.03 10.14 3.27
N ALA A 129 16.90 10.84 3.31
CA ALA A 129 16.88 12.26 3.64
C ALA A 129 17.37 12.51 5.07
N MET A 130 16.90 11.75 6.05
CA MET A 130 17.39 11.82 7.43
C MET A 130 18.86 11.44 7.54
N ARG A 131 19.29 10.38 6.85
CA ARG A 131 20.68 9.93 6.78
C ARG A 131 21.59 11.03 6.22
N ALA A 132 21.21 11.67 5.12
CA ALA A 132 21.97 12.75 4.51
C ALA A 132 22.18 13.91 5.47
N VAL A 133 21.13 14.34 6.17
CA VAL A 133 21.22 15.40 7.18
C VAL A 133 22.17 15.02 8.32
N LYS A 134 22.13 13.76 8.76
CA LYS A 134 22.96 13.23 9.85
C LYS A 134 24.44 13.13 9.44
N GLU A 135 24.75 12.49 8.32
CA GLU A 135 26.11 12.23 7.87
C GLU A 135 26.83 13.52 7.39
N LEU A 136 26.08 14.48 6.84
CA LEU A 136 26.60 15.80 6.51
C LEU A 136 26.75 16.73 7.73
N GLY A 137 26.37 16.27 8.92
CA GLY A 137 26.55 16.98 10.17
C GLY A 137 25.68 18.23 10.32
N TYR A 138 24.52 18.29 9.67
CA TYR A 138 23.62 19.42 9.83
C TYR A 138 22.94 19.40 11.21
N PRO A 139 23.11 20.44 12.02
CA PRO A 139 22.51 20.48 13.35
C PRO A 139 21.00 20.69 13.23
N LEU A 140 20.23 19.85 13.91
CA LEU A 140 18.80 20.04 14.12
C LEU A 140 18.55 20.52 15.55
N LYS A 141 17.73 21.56 15.69
CA LYS A 141 17.32 22.14 16.98
C LYS A 141 16.16 21.40 17.64
N LYS A 142 15.48 20.58 16.88
CA LYS A 142 14.35 19.74 17.30
C LYS A 142 14.51 18.35 16.71
N ASN A 143 13.88 17.39 17.34
CA ASN A 143 13.86 16.03 16.83
C ASN A 143 13.00 15.93 15.58
N VAL A 144 13.49 15.18 14.60
CA VAL A 144 12.73 14.64 13.47
C VAL A 144 12.57 13.15 13.72
N ARG A 145 11.34 12.68 13.70
CA ARG A 145 11.01 11.29 13.96
C ARG A 145 10.34 10.69 12.72
N LEU A 146 10.88 9.59 12.22
CA LEU A 146 10.25 8.79 11.18
C LEU A 146 9.46 7.67 11.84
N VAL A 147 8.18 7.59 11.53
CA VAL A 147 7.26 6.53 11.96
C VAL A 147 6.90 5.70 10.74
N LEU A 148 7.16 4.40 10.80
CA LEU A 148 6.80 3.45 9.76
C LEU A 148 5.69 2.54 10.29
N GLY A 149 4.50 2.67 9.70
CA GLY A 149 3.31 1.90 10.00
C GLY A 149 3.25 0.57 9.26
N SER A 150 2.25 -0.23 9.58
CA SER A 150 2.02 -1.55 8.96
C SER A 150 0.54 -1.90 8.77
N ASP A 151 -0.37 -0.91 8.76
CA ASP A 151 -1.82 -1.08 8.57
C ASP A 151 -2.47 0.11 7.84
N GLU A 152 -1.72 0.95 7.13
CA GLU A 152 -2.26 2.13 6.46
C GLU A 152 -3.36 1.74 5.47
N GLU A 153 -3.08 0.76 4.62
CA GLU A 153 -3.95 0.25 3.56
C GLU A 153 -5.25 -0.41 4.06
N CYS A 154 -5.33 -0.64 5.37
CA CYS A 154 -6.47 -1.32 6.00
C CYS A 154 -7.07 -0.55 7.18
N GLY A 155 -6.84 0.77 7.26
CA GLY A 155 -7.52 1.68 8.17
C GLY A 155 -6.69 2.23 9.32
N SER A 156 -5.35 2.16 9.23
CA SER A 156 -4.39 2.87 10.11
C SER A 156 -4.57 2.63 11.61
N SER A 157 -4.96 1.41 12.00
CA SER A 157 -5.08 1.06 13.42
C SER A 157 -3.71 0.95 14.11
N ASP A 158 -2.64 0.86 13.35
CA ASP A 158 -1.25 0.96 13.78
C ASP A 158 -0.91 2.33 14.33
N LEU A 159 -1.28 3.40 13.64
CA LEU A 159 -1.09 4.78 14.12
C LEU A 159 -1.99 5.10 15.31
N GLU A 160 -3.22 4.56 15.35
CA GLU A 160 -4.06 4.68 16.55
C GLU A 160 -3.39 4.05 17.77
N TYR A 161 -2.74 2.89 17.61
CA TYR A 161 -2.00 2.23 18.66
C TYR A 161 -0.77 3.03 19.06
N TYR A 162 0.00 3.50 18.08
CA TYR A 162 1.21 4.26 18.28
C TYR A 162 0.96 5.56 19.06
N TYR A 163 0.00 6.38 18.65
CA TYR A 163 -0.31 7.65 19.30
C TYR A 163 -1.08 7.54 20.65
N LYS A 164 -1.45 6.33 21.06
CA LYS A 164 -1.84 6.08 22.47
C LYS A 164 -0.63 6.00 23.42
N LYS A 165 0.57 5.74 22.87
CA LYS A 165 1.82 5.61 23.64
C LYS A 165 2.73 6.81 23.46
N GLU A 166 2.63 7.52 22.35
CA GLU A 166 3.51 8.61 21.96
C GLU A 166 2.73 9.91 21.73
N VAL A 167 3.42 11.02 22.02
CA VAL A 167 2.88 12.36 21.73
C VAL A 167 3.20 12.71 20.28
N GLU A 168 2.21 13.18 19.55
CA GLU A 168 2.35 13.70 18.19
C GLU A 168 3.28 14.93 18.15
N ALA A 169 4.09 15.04 17.10
CA ALA A 169 4.89 16.24 16.88
C ALA A 169 4.01 17.42 16.44
N PRO A 170 4.46 18.68 16.69
CA PRO A 170 3.69 19.85 16.29
C PRO A 170 3.51 20.00 14.77
N CYS A 171 4.34 19.33 13.99
CA CYS A 171 4.24 19.24 12.52
C CYS A 171 4.35 17.79 12.10
N THR A 172 3.53 17.41 11.13
CA THR A 172 3.53 16.06 10.56
C THR A 172 3.34 16.15 9.04
N PHE A 173 4.02 15.30 8.27
CA PHE A 173 3.71 15.06 6.88
C PHE A 173 3.89 13.59 6.52
N SER A 174 3.16 13.14 5.48
CA SER A 174 3.40 11.86 4.84
C SER A 174 4.01 12.08 3.46
N PRO A 175 5.07 11.33 3.07
CA PRO A 175 5.58 11.34 1.70
C PRO A 175 4.74 10.50 0.74
N ASP A 176 3.73 9.81 1.23
CA ASP A 176 2.79 8.97 0.49
C ASP A 176 1.77 9.82 -0.27
N ALA A 177 2.23 10.52 -1.30
CA ALA A 177 1.40 11.41 -2.09
C ALA A 177 2.08 11.79 -3.43
N GLU A 178 1.32 12.42 -4.32
CA GLU A 178 1.89 13.08 -5.49
C GLU A 178 2.64 14.35 -5.10
N PHE A 179 3.82 14.56 -5.71
CA PHE A 179 4.64 15.73 -5.46
C PHE A 179 4.25 16.93 -6.35
N PRO A 180 4.46 18.20 -5.94
CA PRO A 180 5.29 18.58 -4.76
C PRO A 180 4.55 18.57 -3.43
N VAL A 181 3.27 18.87 -3.35
CA VAL A 181 2.50 18.91 -2.10
C VAL A 181 0.99 18.76 -2.41
N ILE A 182 0.33 17.84 -1.73
CA ILE A 182 -1.12 17.77 -1.63
C ILE A 182 -1.51 18.34 -0.28
N ASN A 183 -2.27 19.44 -0.27
CA ASN A 183 -2.74 20.10 0.95
C ASN A 183 -4.27 20.15 1.05
N ILE A 184 -4.97 19.59 0.07
CA ILE A 184 -6.43 19.47 0.05
C ILE A 184 -6.77 18.08 -0.47
N GLU A 185 -7.54 17.35 0.31
CA GLU A 185 -8.03 16.04 -0.06
C GLU A 185 -9.56 15.99 0.03
N LYS A 186 -10.19 15.27 -0.90
CA LYS A 186 -11.64 15.09 -0.90
C LYS A 186 -12.04 14.03 0.11
N GLY A 187 -13.16 14.25 0.81
CA GLY A 187 -13.79 13.25 1.65
C GLY A 187 -14.33 12.07 0.84
N GLY A 188 -14.46 10.93 1.50
CA GLY A 188 -15.07 9.72 0.93
C GLY A 188 -16.40 9.40 1.63
N MET A 189 -17.33 8.82 0.88
CA MET A 189 -18.57 8.25 1.42
C MET A 189 -18.79 6.87 0.80
N ARG A 190 -19.11 5.89 1.64
CA ARG A 190 -19.47 4.54 1.20
C ARG A 190 -20.93 4.30 1.51
N GLY A 191 -21.72 3.92 0.49
CA GLY A 191 -23.12 3.54 0.63
C GLY A 191 -23.28 2.04 0.45
N HIS A 192 -24.00 1.39 1.36
CA HIS A 192 -24.43 0.02 1.21
C HIS A 192 -25.90 0.01 0.75
N PHE A 193 -26.18 -0.67 -0.37
CA PHE A 193 -27.52 -0.74 -0.94
C PHE A 193 -27.94 -2.19 -1.00
N GLU A 194 -29.08 -2.49 -0.39
CA GLU A 194 -29.71 -3.81 -0.46
C GLU A 194 -31.07 -3.71 -1.15
N LYS A 195 -31.36 -4.69 -1.98
CA LYS A 195 -32.70 -4.88 -2.54
C LYS A 195 -33.12 -6.32 -2.37
N THR A 196 -34.18 -6.53 -1.62
CA THR A 196 -34.88 -7.82 -1.60
C THR A 196 -35.92 -7.82 -2.74
N SER A 197 -35.89 -8.82 -3.59
CA SER A 197 -36.95 -9.04 -4.59
C SER A 197 -37.51 -10.45 -4.41
N ASP A 198 -38.83 -10.54 -4.42
CA ASP A 198 -39.48 -11.84 -4.58
C ASP A 198 -39.19 -12.31 -6.01
N ALA A 199 -38.23 -13.23 -6.15
CA ALA A 199 -37.91 -13.81 -7.44
C ALA A 199 -39.13 -14.61 -7.92
N GLY A 200 -39.82 -14.10 -8.93
CA GLY A 200 -40.82 -14.86 -9.63
C GLY A 200 -40.24 -16.20 -10.09
N THR A 201 -41.06 -17.24 -10.09
CA THR A 201 -40.65 -18.61 -10.51
C THR A 201 -40.58 -18.79 -12.03
N THR A 202 -40.90 -17.74 -12.80
CA THR A 202 -40.97 -17.79 -14.27
C THR A 202 -40.13 -16.67 -14.91
N GLY A 203 -39.48 -16.99 -16.03
CA GLY A 203 -38.64 -16.06 -16.80
C GLY A 203 -37.18 -16.06 -16.42
N VAL A 204 -36.42 -15.16 -17.05
CA VAL A 204 -34.96 -14.98 -16.77
C VAL A 204 -34.77 -14.37 -15.39
N ARG A 205 -33.93 -14.98 -14.59
CA ARG A 205 -33.58 -14.49 -13.25
C ARG A 205 -32.07 -14.53 -13.00
N LEU A 206 -31.60 -13.55 -12.26
CA LEU A 206 -30.26 -13.54 -11.70
C LEU A 206 -30.26 -14.40 -10.43
N VAL A 207 -29.49 -15.49 -10.44
CA VAL A 207 -29.34 -16.41 -9.29
C VAL A 207 -28.28 -15.90 -8.34
N SER A 208 -27.10 -15.49 -8.89
CA SER A 208 -26.01 -14.92 -8.12
C SER A 208 -25.27 -13.88 -8.95
N LEU A 209 -24.64 -12.93 -8.24
CA LEU A 209 -23.70 -11.97 -8.82
C LEU A 209 -22.60 -11.71 -7.81
N GLN A 210 -21.36 -11.89 -8.24
CA GLN A 210 -20.18 -11.62 -7.44
C GLN A 210 -19.19 -10.78 -8.24
N ALA A 211 -18.72 -9.68 -7.67
CA ALA A 211 -17.70 -8.82 -8.27
C ALA A 211 -16.89 -8.12 -7.19
N GLY A 212 -15.58 -8.01 -7.43
CA GLY A 212 -14.65 -7.31 -6.53
C GLY A 212 -14.27 -8.12 -5.28
N THR A 213 -13.14 -7.74 -4.73
CA THR A 213 -12.53 -8.33 -3.53
C THR A 213 -12.38 -7.33 -2.40
N LYS A 214 -12.29 -6.03 -2.73
CA LYS A 214 -12.17 -4.91 -1.78
C LYS A 214 -13.02 -3.72 -2.24
N LEU A 215 -13.51 -2.94 -1.28
CA LEU A 215 -14.41 -1.81 -1.54
C LEU A 215 -13.77 -0.64 -2.30
N ASN A 216 -12.46 -0.51 -2.25
CA ASN A 216 -11.69 0.54 -2.93
C ASN A 216 -11.01 0.06 -4.23
N VAL A 217 -11.27 -1.17 -4.66
CA VAL A 217 -10.70 -1.74 -5.90
C VAL A 217 -11.79 -1.91 -6.94
N VAL A 218 -11.60 -1.34 -8.13
CA VAL A 218 -12.49 -1.57 -9.26
C VAL A 218 -12.37 -3.02 -9.69
N PRO A 219 -13.49 -3.78 -9.74
CA PRO A 219 -13.46 -5.19 -10.11
C PRO A 219 -12.91 -5.42 -11.51
N GLY A 220 -11.85 -6.23 -11.63
CA GLY A 220 -11.35 -6.71 -12.92
C GLY A 220 -12.13 -7.91 -13.47
N LYS A 221 -12.86 -8.63 -12.59
CA LYS A 221 -13.66 -9.80 -12.92
C LYS A 221 -14.99 -9.77 -12.17
N ALA A 222 -16.04 -10.30 -12.82
CA ALA A 222 -17.34 -10.53 -12.20
C ALA A 222 -17.88 -11.89 -12.64
N TYR A 223 -18.63 -12.53 -11.76
CA TYR A 223 -19.32 -13.79 -12.02
C TYR A 223 -20.82 -13.59 -11.79
N ALA A 224 -21.62 -13.99 -12.77
CA ALA A 224 -23.07 -13.97 -12.65
C ALA A 224 -23.64 -15.31 -13.06
N GLU A 225 -24.61 -15.84 -12.31
CA GLU A 225 -25.37 -17.01 -12.64
C GLU A 225 -26.81 -16.59 -13.00
N LEU A 226 -27.26 -17.02 -14.17
CA LEU A 226 -28.58 -16.73 -14.70
C LEU A 226 -29.33 -18.03 -14.88
N ALA A 227 -30.62 -18.03 -14.56
CA ALA A 227 -31.54 -19.15 -14.85
C ALA A 227 -32.66 -18.69 -15.73
N GLY A 228 -33.21 -19.64 -16.55
CA GLY A 228 -34.37 -19.39 -17.41
C GLY A 228 -34.03 -18.61 -18.70
N MET A 229 -32.78 -18.55 -19.11
CA MET A 229 -32.31 -17.93 -20.36
C MET A 229 -31.66 -18.99 -21.25
N ALA A 230 -31.95 -18.99 -22.54
CA ALA A 230 -31.25 -19.86 -23.46
C ALA A 230 -29.81 -19.37 -23.68
N LYS A 231 -28.87 -20.30 -23.84
CA LYS A 231 -27.44 -19.97 -24.02
C LYS A 231 -27.20 -19.09 -25.24
N GLU A 232 -27.95 -19.29 -26.31
CA GLU A 232 -27.87 -18.51 -27.54
C GLU A 232 -28.28 -17.05 -27.32
N ASP A 233 -29.32 -16.80 -26.51
CA ASP A 233 -29.77 -15.46 -26.16
C ASP A 233 -28.75 -14.77 -25.26
N LEU A 234 -28.23 -15.53 -24.27
CA LEU A 234 -27.15 -15.00 -23.38
C LEU A 234 -25.91 -14.65 -24.19
N LYS A 235 -25.53 -15.48 -25.16
CA LYS A 235 -24.40 -15.22 -26.04
C LYS A 235 -24.61 -13.95 -26.85
N THR A 236 -25.80 -13.76 -27.40
CA THR A 236 -26.15 -12.54 -28.16
C THR A 236 -25.99 -11.28 -27.27
N CYS A 237 -26.52 -11.32 -26.05
CA CYS A 237 -26.36 -10.21 -25.09
C CYS A 237 -24.92 -9.95 -24.72
N ALA A 238 -24.11 -11.00 -24.52
CA ALA A 238 -22.70 -10.89 -24.23
C ALA A 238 -21.92 -10.24 -25.38
N ASP A 239 -22.11 -10.74 -26.62
CA ASP A 239 -21.46 -10.22 -27.82
C ASP A 239 -21.81 -8.72 -28.06
N GLU A 240 -23.05 -8.32 -27.87
CA GLU A 240 -23.46 -6.91 -27.96
C GLU A 240 -22.84 -6.04 -26.88
N THR A 241 -22.71 -6.58 -25.65
CA THR A 241 -22.12 -5.85 -24.52
C THR A 241 -20.62 -5.69 -24.72
N GLU A 242 -19.93 -6.74 -25.18
CA GLU A 242 -18.52 -6.71 -25.49
C GLU A 242 -18.20 -5.64 -26.54
N GLN A 243 -18.99 -5.55 -27.61
CA GLN A 243 -18.84 -4.52 -28.66
C GLN A 243 -19.00 -3.09 -28.12
N LYS A 244 -19.89 -2.90 -27.12
CA LYS A 244 -20.16 -1.57 -26.55
C LYS A 244 -19.15 -1.16 -25.47
N THR A 245 -18.61 -2.09 -24.72
CA THR A 245 -17.85 -1.82 -23.48
C THR A 245 -16.42 -2.31 -23.52
N GLY A 246 -16.08 -3.24 -24.40
CA GLY A 246 -14.78 -3.93 -24.43
C GLY A 246 -14.62 -4.99 -23.33
N VAL A 247 -15.67 -5.30 -22.58
CA VAL A 247 -15.63 -6.35 -21.54
C VAL A 247 -15.84 -7.70 -22.19
N SER A 248 -14.90 -8.63 -22.04
CA SER A 248 -14.98 -9.99 -22.58
C SER A 248 -15.77 -10.91 -21.65
N PHE A 249 -16.53 -11.85 -22.25
CA PHE A 249 -17.36 -12.80 -21.53
C PHE A 249 -16.94 -14.24 -21.82
N VAL A 250 -16.93 -15.06 -20.77
CA VAL A 250 -16.82 -16.52 -20.87
C VAL A 250 -18.13 -17.11 -20.38
N LEU A 251 -18.79 -17.92 -21.23
CA LEU A 251 -20.09 -18.52 -20.94
C LEU A 251 -19.93 -20.01 -20.65
N GLU A 252 -20.36 -20.42 -19.47
CA GLU A 252 -20.30 -21.80 -18.99
C GLU A 252 -21.71 -22.27 -18.62
N ASN A 253 -21.97 -23.55 -18.72
CA ASN A 253 -23.19 -24.15 -18.19
C ASN A 253 -22.95 -24.55 -16.74
N THR A 254 -23.89 -24.24 -15.88
CA THR A 254 -23.90 -24.70 -14.48
C THR A 254 -24.95 -25.78 -14.25
N GLU A 255 -24.94 -26.39 -13.06
CA GLU A 255 -25.96 -27.38 -12.69
C GLU A 255 -27.37 -26.77 -12.55
N ASN A 256 -27.46 -25.46 -12.45
CA ASN A 256 -28.73 -24.72 -12.28
C ASN A 256 -29.19 -23.99 -13.55
N GLY A 257 -28.43 -24.04 -14.65
CA GLY A 257 -28.78 -23.38 -15.91
C GLY A 257 -27.68 -23.41 -16.96
#